data_21e382f226ee077e1cc65c08fb6d3212
#
_entry.id   21e382f226ee077e1cc65c08fb6d3212
#
_cell.length_a   1.000
_cell.length_b   1.000
_cell.length_c   1.000
_cell.angle_alpha   90.00
_cell.angle_beta   90.00
_cell.angle_gamma   90.00
#
_symmetry.space_group_name_H-M   'P 1'
#
loop_
_entity.id
_entity.type
_entity.pdbx_description
1 polymer ?
#
loop_
_entity_poly.entity_id
_entity_poly.type
_entity_poly.pdbx_seq_one_letter_code
_entity_poly.pdbx_strand_id
1 'polypeptide(L)'
;GIFNNLDYTIRRYVDDFCIFAKSKEIADKVTDVIADELNSYKLYINTNKTKYFSRPFITNRSRNITELRRLVKNKMGDILERVNIFNEDNSLKDYYYFPNKKLMYNPTKSSTYFIKDLKSYWHVEEEYETGFSNYLLRALNEQLLMFVNKFNIIHTEPEDISLDTIINYLIFIFDLALYAFSLEPKVNLSFTFSRLVLVMIRLSKVELKDYHEKLAHRIHTGLTDLLENELSRDSTCMVERLN
;
A
#
# COMPACT_ATOMS: atom_id res chain seq x y z
N GLY A 1 -45.40 4.57 14.89
CA GLY A 1 -44.29 4.49 13.98
C GLY A 1 -44.75 4.53 12.53
N ILE A 2 -44.17 5.44 11.77
CA ILE A 2 -44.55 5.69 10.37
C ILE A 2 -43.89 4.67 9.42
N PHE A 3 -42.96 3.84 9.90
CA PHE A 3 -42.21 2.90 9.08
C PHE A 3 -42.18 1.50 9.68
N ASN A 4 -42.28 0.51 8.83
CA ASN A 4 -42.07 -0.87 9.22
C ASN A 4 -40.55 -1.13 9.35
N ASN A 5 -40.13 -1.89 10.37
CA ASN A 5 -38.70 -2.24 10.59
C ASN A 5 -38.04 -2.94 9.38
N LEU A 6 -38.83 -3.36 8.38
CA LEU A 6 -38.36 -3.96 7.12
C LEU A 6 -37.98 -2.92 6.04
N ASP A 7 -38.27 -1.64 6.24
CA ASP A 7 -38.06 -0.60 5.22
C ASP A 7 -36.70 0.07 5.32
N TYR A 8 -36.08 0.03 6.50
CA TYR A 8 -34.76 0.58 6.74
C TYR A 8 -34.01 -0.17 7.85
N THR A 9 -32.71 0.01 7.87
CA THR A 9 -31.80 -0.45 8.93
C THR A 9 -30.76 0.63 9.18
N ILE A 10 -30.50 0.92 10.47
CA ILE A 10 -29.47 1.87 10.88
C ILE A 10 -28.31 1.10 11.50
N ARG A 11 -27.09 1.46 11.11
CA ARG A 11 -25.87 1.04 11.78
C ARG A 11 -25.12 2.28 12.22
N ARG A 12 -24.64 2.28 13.45
CA ARG A 12 -23.84 3.36 14.02
C ARG A 12 -22.43 2.87 14.31
N TYR A 13 -21.44 3.66 13.94
CA TYR A 13 -20.04 3.47 14.31
C TYR A 13 -19.52 4.78 14.87
N VAL A 14 -19.34 4.84 16.20
CA VAL A 14 -18.97 6.04 16.97
C VAL A 14 -19.96 7.19 16.69
N ASP A 15 -19.58 8.16 15.85
CA ASP A 15 -20.35 9.34 15.42
C ASP A 15 -20.93 9.19 13.99
N ASP A 16 -20.55 8.17 13.26
CA ASP A 16 -21.06 7.94 11.91
C ASP A 16 -22.31 7.05 11.91
N PHE A 17 -23.30 7.43 11.09
CA PHE A 17 -24.50 6.65 10.85
C PHE A 17 -24.52 6.12 9.41
N CYS A 18 -24.81 4.83 9.26
CA CYS A 18 -25.09 4.20 7.98
C CYS A 18 -26.56 3.80 7.94
N ILE A 19 -27.34 4.42 7.05
CA ILE A 19 -28.76 4.17 6.87
C ILE A 19 -28.93 3.34 5.59
N PHE A 20 -29.45 2.12 5.74
CA PHE A 20 -29.82 1.25 4.61
C PHE A 20 -31.32 1.32 4.45
N ALA A 21 -31.83 1.85 3.35
CA ALA A 21 -33.25 2.04 3.11
C ALA A 21 -33.66 1.47 1.74
N LYS A 22 -34.94 1.13 1.60
CA LYS A 22 -35.50 0.62 0.33
C LYS A 22 -35.58 1.70 -0.75
N SER A 23 -35.73 2.96 -0.35
CA SER A 23 -35.75 4.09 -1.28
C SER A 23 -35.06 5.30 -0.66
N LYS A 24 -34.77 6.29 -1.52
CA LYS A 24 -34.15 7.55 -1.09
C LYS A 24 -35.09 8.33 -0.15
N GLU A 25 -36.38 8.37 -0.46
CA GLU A 25 -37.39 9.08 0.34
C GLU A 25 -37.47 8.54 1.78
N ILE A 26 -37.28 7.22 1.95
CA ILE A 26 -37.22 6.59 3.27
C ILE A 26 -35.92 6.99 3.97
N ALA A 27 -34.79 6.99 3.25
CA ALA A 27 -33.51 7.39 3.81
C ALA A 27 -33.53 8.86 4.29
N ASP A 28 -34.08 9.75 3.47
CA ASP A 28 -34.21 11.18 3.80
C ASP A 28 -35.08 11.38 5.06
N LYS A 29 -36.25 10.77 5.14
CA LYS A 29 -37.10 10.85 6.32
C LYS A 29 -36.48 10.28 7.59
N VAL A 30 -35.72 9.16 7.48
CA VAL A 30 -35.00 8.60 8.61
C VAL A 30 -33.88 9.56 9.05
N THR A 31 -33.19 10.19 8.09
CA THR A 31 -32.15 11.18 8.37
C THR A 31 -32.72 12.40 9.08
N ASP A 32 -33.90 12.90 8.66
CA ASP A 32 -34.58 14.04 9.29
C ASP A 32 -34.95 13.71 10.75
N VAL A 33 -35.51 12.52 11.00
CA VAL A 33 -35.84 12.08 12.37
C VAL A 33 -34.58 12.00 13.25
N ILE A 34 -33.48 11.47 12.70
CA ILE A 34 -32.19 11.44 13.45
C ILE A 34 -31.68 12.86 13.70
N ALA A 35 -31.80 13.76 12.71
CA ALA A 35 -31.38 15.15 12.87
C ALA A 35 -32.17 15.87 13.95
N ASP A 36 -33.51 15.71 13.99
CA ASP A 36 -34.36 16.30 15.00
C ASP A 36 -34.04 15.78 16.41
N GLU A 37 -33.81 14.49 16.54
CA GLU A 37 -33.41 13.89 17.81
C GLU A 37 -32.05 14.40 18.27
N LEU A 38 -31.04 14.45 17.39
CA LEU A 38 -29.72 14.98 17.68
C LEU A 38 -29.77 16.48 18.06
N ASN A 39 -30.60 17.27 17.39
CA ASN A 39 -30.80 18.68 17.71
C ASN A 39 -31.28 18.89 19.14
N SER A 40 -32.09 17.98 19.69
CA SER A 40 -32.52 18.03 21.09
C SER A 40 -31.35 17.96 22.08
N TYR A 41 -30.25 17.33 21.68
CA TYR A 41 -28.99 17.23 22.42
C TYR A 41 -27.94 18.26 21.99
N LYS A 42 -28.29 19.25 21.15
CA LYS A 42 -27.37 20.24 20.56
C LYS A 42 -26.27 19.60 19.70
N LEU A 43 -26.55 18.47 19.10
CA LEU A 43 -25.69 17.78 18.15
C LEU A 43 -26.26 17.98 16.73
N TYR A 44 -25.39 18.11 15.74
CA TYR A 44 -25.79 18.42 14.37
C TYR A 44 -25.19 17.43 13.37
N ILE A 45 -25.99 16.98 12.41
CA ILE A 45 -25.49 16.19 11.29
C ILE A 45 -24.64 17.08 10.37
N ASN A 46 -23.43 16.64 10.04
CA ASN A 46 -22.61 17.31 9.03
C ASN A 46 -23.09 16.96 7.62
N THR A 47 -23.92 17.81 7.05
CA THR A 47 -24.50 17.62 5.72
C THR A 47 -23.44 17.55 4.62
N ASN A 48 -22.28 18.23 4.78
CA ASN A 48 -21.18 18.18 3.81
C ASN A 48 -20.50 16.82 3.75
N LYS A 49 -20.64 16.00 4.80
CA LYS A 49 -20.13 14.63 4.84
C LYS A 49 -21.17 13.58 4.49
N THR A 50 -22.45 13.97 4.39
CA THR A 50 -23.52 13.03 4.07
C THR A 50 -23.43 12.62 2.59
N LYS A 51 -23.35 11.33 2.33
CA LYS A 51 -23.25 10.75 0.98
C LYS A 51 -24.34 9.71 0.76
N TYR A 52 -24.93 9.71 -0.42
CA TYR A 52 -25.93 8.73 -0.83
C TYR A 52 -25.31 7.75 -1.84
N PHE A 53 -25.57 6.48 -1.62
CA PHE A 53 -25.11 5.41 -2.50
C PHE A 53 -26.27 4.54 -2.95
N SER A 54 -26.40 4.30 -4.26
CA SER A 54 -27.32 3.30 -4.80
C SER A 54 -26.68 1.92 -4.85
N ARG A 55 -27.51 0.87 -4.87
CA ARG A 55 -26.99 -0.49 -5.11
C ARG A 55 -26.33 -0.55 -6.50
N PRO A 56 -25.21 -1.26 -6.61
CA PRO A 56 -24.59 -2.22 -5.68
C PRO A 56 -23.65 -1.63 -4.60
N PHE A 57 -23.82 -0.43 -4.09
CA PHE A 57 -23.03 0.22 -3.02
C PHE A 57 -21.50 0.24 -3.28
N ILE A 58 -21.13 0.29 -4.54
CA ILE A 58 -19.73 0.38 -4.95
C ILE A 58 -19.38 1.87 -5.01
N THR A 59 -18.53 2.31 -4.08
CA THR A 59 -17.97 3.67 -4.14
C THR A 59 -16.86 3.72 -5.19
N ASN A 60 -16.59 4.89 -5.77
CA ASN A 60 -15.44 5.09 -6.64
C ASN A 60 -14.15 4.66 -5.93
N ARG A 61 -14.03 4.99 -4.64
CA ARG A 61 -12.94 4.53 -3.79
C ARG A 61 -12.76 3.00 -3.79
N SER A 62 -13.84 2.24 -3.61
CA SER A 62 -13.77 0.78 -3.61
C SER A 62 -13.36 0.23 -4.98
N ARG A 63 -13.82 0.87 -6.06
CA ARG A 63 -13.42 0.51 -7.43
C ARG A 63 -11.94 0.80 -7.64
N ASN A 64 -11.48 1.99 -7.31
CA ASN A 64 -10.09 2.42 -7.47
C ASN A 64 -9.11 1.56 -6.67
N ILE A 65 -9.45 1.24 -5.41
CA ILE A 65 -8.65 0.31 -4.61
C ILE A 65 -8.58 -1.08 -5.25
N THR A 66 -9.68 -1.58 -5.81
CA THR A 66 -9.72 -2.90 -6.45
C THR A 66 -8.86 -2.92 -7.71
N GLU A 67 -8.95 -1.89 -8.55
CA GLU A 67 -8.13 -1.77 -9.74
C GLU A 67 -6.66 -1.57 -9.43
N LEU A 68 -6.34 -0.75 -8.42
CA LEU A 68 -4.98 -0.59 -7.93
C LEU A 68 -4.39 -1.93 -7.43
N ARG A 69 -5.19 -2.70 -6.68
CA ARG A 69 -4.79 -4.05 -6.25
C ARG A 69 -4.45 -4.95 -7.42
N ARG A 70 -5.28 -4.92 -8.46
CA ARG A 70 -5.05 -5.71 -9.68
C ARG A 70 -3.77 -5.28 -10.37
N LEU A 71 -3.55 -3.98 -10.55
CA LEU A 71 -2.34 -3.43 -11.17
C LEU A 71 -1.08 -3.84 -10.39
N VAL A 72 -1.07 -3.57 -9.08
CA VAL A 72 0.09 -3.89 -8.22
C VAL A 72 0.35 -5.39 -8.22
N LYS A 73 -0.69 -6.23 -8.05
CA LYS A 73 -0.53 -7.69 -8.06
C LYS A 73 0.05 -8.20 -9.37
N ASN A 74 -0.45 -7.73 -10.51
CA ASN A 74 0.05 -8.15 -11.83
C ASN A 74 1.51 -7.72 -12.01
N LYS A 75 1.82 -6.45 -11.75
CA LYS A 75 3.18 -5.92 -11.90
C LYS A 75 4.19 -6.55 -10.93
N MET A 76 3.78 -6.83 -9.70
CA MET A 76 4.63 -7.50 -8.71
C MET A 76 4.82 -8.99 -9.05
N GLY A 77 3.82 -9.63 -9.65
CA GLY A 77 3.95 -11.02 -10.13
C GLY A 77 5.02 -11.18 -11.23
N ASP A 78 5.25 -10.13 -12.02
CA ASP A 78 6.29 -10.14 -13.06
C ASP A 78 7.71 -9.95 -12.47
N ILE A 79 7.80 -9.43 -11.25
CA ILE A 79 9.08 -9.08 -10.60
C ILE A 79 9.70 -10.25 -9.86
N LEU A 80 8.88 -11.06 -9.18
CA LEU A 80 9.32 -12.25 -8.47
C LEU A 80 8.85 -13.51 -9.20
N GLU A 81 9.79 -14.23 -9.73
CA GLU A 81 9.55 -15.52 -10.37
C GLU A 81 9.57 -16.63 -9.32
N ARG A 82 8.58 -17.53 -9.39
CA ARG A 82 8.56 -18.72 -8.55
C ARG A 82 9.45 -19.79 -9.19
N VAL A 83 10.49 -20.20 -8.46
CA VAL A 83 11.37 -21.29 -8.83
C VAL A 83 11.00 -22.52 -8.00
N ASN A 84 10.66 -23.63 -8.68
CA ASN A 84 10.31 -24.89 -8.02
C ASN A 84 11.55 -25.79 -7.88
N ILE A 85 11.68 -26.43 -6.74
CA ILE A 85 12.69 -27.44 -6.44
C ILE A 85 12.00 -28.78 -6.44
N PHE A 86 12.54 -29.75 -7.20
CA PHE A 86 11.98 -31.08 -7.33
C PHE A 86 12.85 -32.12 -6.64
N ASN A 87 12.22 -33.19 -6.15
CA ASN A 87 12.89 -34.40 -5.71
C ASN A 87 13.36 -35.23 -6.92
N GLU A 88 14.15 -36.29 -6.67
CA GLU A 88 14.60 -37.23 -7.70
C GLU A 88 13.45 -37.93 -8.45
N ASP A 89 12.30 -38.09 -7.79
CA ASP A 89 11.08 -38.66 -8.37
C ASP A 89 10.20 -37.63 -9.13
N ASN A 90 10.71 -36.41 -9.38
CA ASN A 90 10.01 -35.28 -9.98
C ASN A 90 8.82 -34.74 -9.16
N SER A 91 8.65 -35.15 -7.92
CA SER A 91 7.68 -34.51 -7.01
C SER A 91 8.21 -33.16 -6.53
N LEU A 92 7.29 -32.20 -6.31
CA LEU A 92 7.66 -30.88 -5.80
C LEU A 92 8.18 -31.02 -4.35
N LYS A 93 9.46 -30.69 -4.13
CA LYS A 93 10.10 -30.67 -2.81
C LYS A 93 9.83 -29.38 -2.07
N ASP A 94 10.12 -28.24 -2.73
CA ASP A 94 9.93 -26.90 -2.20
C ASP A 94 9.91 -25.86 -3.35
N TYR A 95 9.82 -24.60 -3.01
CA TYR A 95 9.94 -23.50 -3.97
C TYR A 95 10.50 -22.25 -3.28
N TYR A 96 11.08 -21.36 -4.06
CA TYR A 96 11.46 -20.02 -3.62
C TYR A 96 11.04 -18.98 -4.66
N TYR A 97 11.13 -17.70 -4.28
CA TYR A 97 10.90 -16.60 -5.20
C TYR A 97 12.23 -15.93 -5.51
N PHE A 98 12.48 -15.70 -6.79
CA PHE A 98 13.70 -15.04 -7.25
C PHE A 98 13.36 -13.81 -8.10
N PRO A 99 14.09 -12.68 -7.92
CA PRO A 99 13.83 -11.49 -8.72
C PRO A 99 14.21 -11.70 -10.18
N ASN A 100 13.34 -11.26 -11.08
CA ASN A 100 13.58 -11.33 -12.52
C ASN A 100 14.85 -10.54 -12.91
N LYS A 101 15.87 -11.24 -13.39
CA LYS A 101 17.19 -10.66 -13.73
C LYS A 101 17.08 -9.50 -14.72
N LYS A 102 16.20 -9.61 -15.74
CA LYS A 102 16.03 -8.56 -16.77
C LYS A 102 15.45 -7.29 -16.20
N LEU A 103 14.45 -7.40 -15.32
CA LEU A 103 13.82 -6.25 -14.68
C LEU A 103 14.76 -5.62 -13.65
N MET A 104 15.58 -6.43 -12.99
CA MET A 104 16.51 -5.97 -11.95
C MET A 104 17.88 -5.53 -12.49
N TYR A 105 18.12 -5.56 -13.79
CA TYR A 105 19.35 -5.05 -14.37
C TYR A 105 19.58 -3.55 -14.06
N ASN A 106 18.51 -2.75 -14.07
CA ASN A 106 18.54 -1.36 -13.66
C ASN A 106 17.33 -1.06 -12.74
N PRO A 107 17.48 -1.19 -11.43
CA PRO A 107 16.38 -1.09 -10.48
C PRO A 107 15.70 0.28 -10.49
N THR A 108 16.47 1.37 -10.60
CA THR A 108 15.94 2.74 -10.64
C THR A 108 15.11 2.99 -11.91
N LYS A 109 15.51 2.43 -13.04
CA LYS A 109 14.72 2.52 -14.28
C LYS A 109 13.43 1.73 -14.15
N SER A 110 13.50 0.54 -13.59
CA SER A 110 12.33 -0.33 -13.36
C SER A 110 11.33 0.29 -12.37
N SER A 111 11.82 0.87 -11.26
CA SER A 111 10.97 1.59 -10.31
C SER A 111 10.32 2.82 -10.95
N THR A 112 11.06 3.58 -11.77
CA THR A 112 10.53 4.73 -12.50
C THR A 112 9.41 4.34 -13.47
N TYR A 113 9.56 3.25 -14.22
CA TYR A 113 8.50 2.76 -15.10
C TYR A 113 7.27 2.30 -14.31
N PHE A 114 7.49 1.57 -13.24
CA PHE A 114 6.39 1.16 -12.36
C PHE A 114 5.63 2.36 -11.79
N ILE A 115 6.35 3.38 -11.31
CA ILE A 115 5.75 4.63 -10.82
C ILE A 115 4.98 5.37 -11.91
N LYS A 116 5.51 5.40 -13.15
CA LYS A 116 4.79 6.00 -14.30
C LYS A 116 3.47 5.27 -14.59
N ASP A 117 3.49 3.95 -14.58
CA ASP A 117 2.29 3.14 -14.75
C ASP A 117 1.27 3.40 -13.62
N LEU A 118 1.73 3.49 -12.37
CA LEU A 118 0.89 3.86 -11.24
C LEU A 118 0.28 5.26 -11.41
N LYS A 119 1.08 6.23 -11.82
CA LYS A 119 0.62 7.61 -12.06
C LYS A 119 -0.37 7.70 -13.21
N SER A 120 -0.15 6.99 -14.32
CA SER A 120 -1.05 7.01 -15.47
C SER A 120 -2.43 6.48 -15.11
N TYR A 121 -2.47 5.49 -14.23
CA TYR A 121 -3.72 4.94 -13.71
C TYR A 121 -4.44 5.92 -12.76
N TRP A 122 -3.68 6.66 -11.96
CA TRP A 122 -4.20 7.54 -10.91
C TRP A 122 -4.64 8.91 -11.42
N HIS A 123 -4.11 9.37 -12.56
CA HIS A 123 -4.45 10.67 -13.15
C HIS A 123 -5.87 10.78 -13.74
N VAL A 124 -6.59 9.67 -13.81
CA VAL A 124 -7.95 9.65 -14.34
C VAL A 124 -8.98 10.20 -13.33
N GLU A 125 -8.61 10.33 -12.05
CA GLU A 125 -9.53 10.84 -11.02
C GLU A 125 -8.86 11.95 -10.18
N GLU A 126 -9.50 13.11 -10.14
CA GLU A 126 -9.00 14.36 -9.52
C GLU A 126 -8.86 14.32 -7.99
N GLU A 127 -9.31 13.27 -7.31
CA GLU A 127 -9.18 13.13 -5.87
C GLU A 127 -8.12 12.07 -5.52
N TYR A 128 -6.98 12.53 -4.97
CA TYR A 128 -6.03 11.67 -4.26
C TYR A 128 -6.73 10.99 -3.08
N GLU A 129 -7.23 9.81 -3.29
CA GLU A 129 -7.88 9.07 -2.21
C GLU A 129 -6.84 8.64 -1.18
N THR A 130 -7.06 9.09 0.04
CA THR A 130 -6.34 8.61 1.23
C THR A 130 -6.37 7.09 1.29
N GLY A 131 -5.19 6.46 1.22
CA GLY A 131 -5.06 5.01 1.32
C GLY A 131 -4.22 4.33 0.24
N PHE A 132 -3.89 5.03 -0.85
CA PHE A 132 -3.01 4.52 -1.90
C PHE A 132 -1.63 4.15 -1.34
N SER A 133 -0.99 5.10 -0.65
CA SER A 133 0.34 4.93 -0.06
C SER A 133 0.36 3.78 0.95
N ASN A 134 -0.67 3.70 1.80
CA ASN A 134 -0.80 2.60 2.76
C ASN A 134 -0.95 1.24 2.05
N TYR A 135 -1.77 1.18 0.99
CA TYR A 135 -1.93 -0.05 0.24
C TYR A 135 -0.63 -0.47 -0.45
N LEU A 136 0.05 0.46 -1.14
CA LEU A 136 1.29 0.17 -1.84
C LEU A 136 2.39 -0.28 -0.86
N LEU A 137 2.58 0.43 0.26
CA LEU A 137 3.55 0.03 1.29
C LEU A 137 3.27 -1.36 1.87
N ARG A 138 2.00 -1.70 2.10
CA ARG A 138 1.62 -3.05 2.56
C ARG A 138 1.93 -4.11 1.51
N ALA A 139 1.58 -3.86 0.26
CA ALA A 139 1.87 -4.80 -0.83
C ALA A 139 3.38 -5.03 -1.01
N LEU A 140 4.19 -3.96 -0.93
CA LEU A 140 5.65 -4.06 -0.97
C LEU A 140 6.21 -4.85 0.22
N ASN A 141 5.68 -4.63 1.43
CA ASN A 141 6.08 -5.38 2.61
C ASN A 141 5.72 -6.88 2.49
N GLU A 142 4.56 -7.22 1.95
CA GLU A 142 4.16 -8.61 1.69
C GLU A 142 5.12 -9.28 0.68
N GLN A 143 5.46 -8.59 -0.40
CA GLN A 143 6.41 -9.09 -1.40
C GLN A 143 7.82 -9.31 -0.81
N LEU A 144 8.30 -8.34 -0.01
CA LEU A 144 9.58 -8.47 0.66
C LEU A 144 9.58 -9.65 1.64
N LEU A 145 8.52 -9.83 2.43
CA LEU A 145 8.41 -10.94 3.38
C LEU A 145 8.32 -12.30 2.67
N MET A 146 7.61 -12.41 1.56
CA MET A 146 7.58 -13.63 0.73
C MET A 146 8.99 -14.01 0.27
N PHE A 147 9.77 -13.02 -0.18
CA PHE A 147 11.15 -13.21 -0.59
C PHE A 147 12.04 -13.64 0.60
N VAL A 148 12.00 -12.89 1.70
CA VAL A 148 12.85 -13.12 2.89
C VAL A 148 12.57 -14.47 3.55
N ASN A 149 11.30 -14.87 3.66
CA ASN A 149 10.91 -16.13 4.29
C ASN A 149 11.47 -17.37 3.58
N LYS A 150 11.79 -17.25 2.30
CA LYS A 150 12.37 -18.33 1.49
C LYS A 150 13.84 -18.10 1.17
N PHE A 151 14.44 -17.06 1.73
CA PHE A 151 15.81 -16.65 1.39
C PHE A 151 16.85 -17.73 1.72
N ASN A 152 16.67 -18.45 2.84
CA ASN A 152 17.58 -19.52 3.23
C ASN A 152 17.67 -20.66 2.20
N ILE A 153 16.60 -20.90 1.44
CA ILE A 153 16.60 -21.92 0.37
C ILE A 153 17.44 -21.46 -0.81
N ILE A 154 17.45 -20.16 -1.09
CA ILE A 154 18.24 -19.57 -2.17
C ILE A 154 19.73 -19.79 -1.97
N HIS A 155 20.21 -19.79 -0.72
CA HIS A 155 21.64 -20.01 -0.41
C HIS A 155 22.10 -21.46 -0.55
N THR A 156 21.18 -22.42 -0.51
CA THR A 156 21.52 -23.86 -0.56
C THR A 156 21.51 -24.43 -1.97
N GLU A 157 20.95 -23.69 -2.94
CA GLU A 157 20.89 -24.11 -4.33
C GLU A 157 22.05 -23.48 -5.14
N PRO A 158 22.71 -24.25 -6.01
CA PRO A 158 23.97 -23.85 -6.60
C PRO A 158 23.86 -22.94 -7.84
N GLU A 159 24.94 -22.26 -8.05
CA GLU A 159 25.60 -21.82 -9.28
C GLU A 159 25.15 -20.56 -10.01
N ASP A 160 23.92 -20.04 -9.89
CA ASP A 160 23.52 -18.90 -10.76
C ASP A 160 22.84 -17.71 -10.05
N ILE A 161 22.93 -17.68 -8.71
CA ILE A 161 22.29 -16.62 -7.95
C ILE A 161 23.17 -15.38 -7.96
N SER A 162 22.82 -14.43 -8.81
CA SER A 162 23.46 -13.10 -8.81
C SER A 162 23.01 -12.31 -7.57
N LEU A 163 23.89 -12.23 -6.57
CA LEU A 163 23.66 -11.38 -5.38
C LEU A 163 23.38 -9.93 -5.77
N ASP A 164 23.93 -9.46 -6.88
CA ASP A 164 23.64 -8.15 -7.44
C ASP A 164 22.16 -8.02 -7.86
N THR A 165 21.54 -9.08 -8.39
CA THR A 165 20.10 -9.07 -8.70
C THR A 165 19.26 -8.90 -7.44
N ILE A 166 19.66 -9.52 -6.34
CA ILE A 166 18.98 -9.43 -5.06
C ILE A 166 19.07 -8.00 -4.50
N ILE A 167 20.27 -7.43 -4.50
CA ILE A 167 20.46 -6.04 -4.08
C ILE A 167 19.66 -5.07 -4.94
N ASN A 168 19.66 -5.28 -6.24
CA ASN A 168 18.88 -4.45 -7.17
C ASN A 168 17.36 -4.57 -6.90
N TYR A 169 16.88 -5.75 -6.53
CA TYR A 169 15.51 -5.94 -6.08
C TYR A 169 15.20 -5.17 -4.79
N LEU A 170 16.10 -5.21 -3.81
CA LEU A 170 15.92 -4.42 -2.58
C LEU A 170 15.92 -2.91 -2.85
N ILE A 171 16.78 -2.43 -3.75
CA ILE A 171 16.78 -1.04 -4.20
C ILE A 171 15.47 -0.69 -4.88
N PHE A 172 14.98 -1.54 -5.78
CA PHE A 172 13.70 -1.36 -6.45
C PHE A 172 12.53 -1.25 -5.45
N ILE A 173 12.46 -2.15 -4.47
CA ILE A 173 11.43 -2.10 -3.40
C ILE A 173 11.57 -0.83 -2.56
N PHE A 174 12.81 -0.43 -2.23
CA PHE A 174 13.05 0.81 -1.50
C PHE A 174 12.57 2.05 -2.28
N ASP A 175 12.89 2.16 -3.57
CA ASP A 175 12.48 3.29 -4.41
C ASP A 175 10.96 3.42 -4.49
N LEU A 176 10.24 2.31 -4.62
CA LEU A 176 8.78 2.30 -4.61
C LEU A 176 8.20 2.66 -3.24
N ALA A 177 8.81 2.17 -2.16
CA ALA A 177 8.38 2.46 -0.80
C ALA A 177 8.61 3.94 -0.46
N LEU A 178 9.76 4.49 -0.86
CA LEU A 178 10.09 5.91 -0.71
C LEU A 178 9.07 6.78 -1.46
N TYR A 179 8.77 6.42 -2.71
CA TYR A 179 7.75 7.11 -3.49
C TYR A 179 6.38 7.06 -2.80
N ALA A 180 5.94 5.87 -2.36
CA ALA A 180 4.66 5.73 -1.67
C ALA A 180 4.59 6.57 -0.39
N PHE A 181 5.68 6.62 0.38
CA PHE A 181 5.75 7.42 1.60
C PHE A 181 5.78 8.92 1.31
N SER A 182 6.51 9.37 0.28
CA SER A 182 6.60 10.78 -0.10
C SER A 182 5.27 11.39 -0.57
N LEU A 183 4.35 10.58 -1.08
CA LEU A 183 3.02 11.05 -1.48
C LEU A 183 2.14 11.43 -0.28
N GLU A 184 2.25 10.70 0.81
CA GLU A 184 1.41 10.87 2.00
C GLU A 184 2.23 10.56 3.27
N PRO A 185 3.16 11.44 3.68
CA PRO A 185 4.05 11.22 4.82
C PRO A 185 3.28 11.39 6.14
N LYS A 186 2.60 10.32 6.56
CA LYS A 186 1.85 10.25 7.82
C LYS A 186 2.56 9.34 8.83
N VAL A 187 2.37 9.61 10.13
CA VAL A 187 2.95 8.85 11.23
C VAL A 187 2.68 7.34 11.12
N ASN A 188 1.44 6.95 10.83
CA ASN A 188 1.09 5.53 10.68
C ASN A 188 1.82 4.84 9.50
N LEU A 189 2.14 5.59 8.44
CA LEU A 189 2.88 5.07 7.30
C LEU A 189 4.39 5.01 7.56
N SER A 190 4.93 5.91 8.41
CA SER A 190 6.34 5.88 8.79
C SER A 190 6.72 4.58 9.49
N PHE A 191 5.85 4.00 10.31
CA PHE A 191 6.08 2.70 10.93
C PHE A 191 6.22 1.56 9.90
N THR A 192 5.31 1.53 8.92
CA THR A 192 5.36 0.50 7.86
C THR A 192 6.60 0.68 6.99
N PHE A 193 6.90 1.92 6.61
CA PHE A 193 8.09 2.26 5.82
C PHE A 193 9.39 1.92 6.56
N SER A 194 9.53 2.35 7.82
CA SER A 194 10.72 2.06 8.64
C SER A 194 10.93 0.56 8.85
N ARG A 195 9.84 -0.19 9.10
CA ARG A 195 9.91 -1.65 9.23
C ARG A 195 10.44 -2.30 7.95
N LEU A 196 9.95 -1.86 6.79
CA LEU A 196 10.39 -2.37 5.49
C LEU A 196 11.89 -2.09 5.28
N VAL A 197 12.34 -0.86 5.55
CA VAL A 197 13.76 -0.49 5.46
C VAL A 197 14.63 -1.31 6.42
N LEU A 198 14.19 -1.51 7.67
CA LEU A 198 14.93 -2.31 8.65
C LEU A 198 15.08 -3.78 8.23
N VAL A 199 14.04 -4.38 7.64
CA VAL A 199 14.12 -5.75 7.11
C VAL A 199 15.17 -5.83 5.98
N MET A 200 15.19 -4.86 5.06
CA MET A 200 16.17 -4.80 3.98
C MET A 200 17.61 -4.63 4.49
N ILE A 201 17.81 -3.73 5.46
CA ILE A 201 19.14 -3.51 6.06
C ILE A 201 19.62 -4.79 6.79
N ARG A 202 18.75 -5.46 7.54
CA ARG A 202 19.10 -6.70 8.22
C ARG A 202 19.51 -7.80 7.24
N LEU A 203 18.69 -8.00 6.20
CA LEU A 203 18.98 -8.98 5.17
C LEU A 203 20.32 -8.70 4.49
N SER A 204 20.58 -7.45 4.10
CA SER A 204 21.82 -7.09 3.42
C SER A 204 23.04 -7.22 4.32
N LYS A 205 22.96 -6.87 5.61
CA LYS A 205 24.10 -7.00 6.55
C LYS A 205 24.45 -8.45 6.85
N VAL A 206 23.48 -9.31 6.97
CA VAL A 206 23.68 -10.71 7.40
C VAL A 206 24.06 -11.57 6.21
N GLU A 207 23.31 -11.44 5.11
CA GLU A 207 23.34 -12.41 4.02
C GLU A 207 24.11 -11.88 2.78
N LEU A 208 24.23 -10.53 2.63
CA LEU A 208 24.73 -9.91 1.42
C LEU A 208 25.90 -8.94 1.73
N LYS A 209 26.80 -9.34 2.60
CA LYS A 209 27.86 -8.49 3.21
C LYS A 209 28.59 -7.61 2.21
N ASP A 210 29.01 -8.16 1.08
CA ASP A 210 29.81 -7.44 0.07
C ASP A 210 28.99 -6.38 -0.71
N TYR A 211 27.66 -6.48 -0.68
CA TYR A 211 26.73 -5.59 -1.40
C TYR A 211 25.97 -4.66 -0.46
N HIS A 212 26.18 -4.77 0.84
CA HIS A 212 25.46 -3.96 1.84
C HIS A 212 25.65 -2.46 1.59
N GLU A 213 26.86 -2.02 1.26
CA GLU A 213 27.18 -0.59 1.03
C GLU A 213 26.35 0.01 -0.09
N LYS A 214 26.13 -0.72 -1.19
CA LYS A 214 25.31 -0.26 -2.32
C LYS A 214 23.88 0.07 -1.89
N LEU A 215 23.24 -0.82 -1.09
CA LEU A 215 21.91 -0.59 -0.57
C LEU A 215 21.89 0.53 0.48
N ALA A 216 22.85 0.55 1.40
CA ALA A 216 22.95 1.56 2.45
C ALA A 216 23.13 2.96 1.85
N HIS A 217 23.99 3.11 0.83
CA HIS A 217 24.16 4.36 0.11
C HIS A 217 22.86 4.82 -0.55
N ARG A 218 22.12 3.91 -1.23
CA ARG A 218 20.85 4.25 -1.87
C ARG A 218 19.80 4.69 -0.84
N ILE A 219 19.71 4.00 0.30
CA ILE A 219 18.80 4.35 1.39
C ILE A 219 19.16 5.73 1.95
N HIS A 220 20.43 5.95 2.25
CA HIS A 220 20.91 7.24 2.77
C HIS A 220 20.56 8.39 1.82
N THR A 221 20.93 8.29 0.53
CA THR A 221 20.63 9.32 -0.46
C THR A 221 19.12 9.58 -0.56
N GLY A 222 18.30 8.52 -0.67
CA GLY A 222 16.86 8.68 -0.80
C GLY A 222 16.21 9.33 0.43
N LEU A 223 16.66 9.01 1.64
CA LEU A 223 16.16 9.63 2.86
C LEU A 223 16.64 11.09 2.98
N THR A 224 17.87 11.39 2.60
CA THR A 224 18.39 12.77 2.58
C THR A 224 17.58 13.64 1.61
N ASP A 225 17.38 13.16 0.38
CA ASP A 225 16.56 13.85 -0.62
C ASP A 225 15.13 14.10 -0.14
N LEU A 226 14.53 13.11 0.56
CA LEU A 226 13.19 13.26 1.14
C LEU A 226 13.16 14.35 2.22
N LEU A 227 14.14 14.35 3.13
CA LEU A 227 14.24 15.33 4.20
C LEU A 227 14.51 16.75 3.67
N GLU A 228 15.39 16.90 2.70
CA GLU A 228 15.69 18.20 2.08
C GLU A 228 14.46 18.77 1.34
N ASN A 229 13.74 17.93 0.62
CA ASN A 229 12.50 18.32 -0.05
C ASN A 229 11.39 18.71 0.94
N GLU A 230 11.32 18.06 2.10
CA GLU A 230 10.34 18.38 3.13
C GLU A 230 10.74 19.60 3.95
N LEU A 231 12.03 19.83 4.19
CA LEU A 231 12.55 21.05 4.83
C LEU A 231 12.31 22.30 4.00
N SER A 232 12.28 22.19 2.67
CA SER A 232 11.95 23.29 1.77
C SER A 232 10.45 23.61 1.70
N ARG A 233 9.60 22.71 2.19
CA ARG A 233 8.17 22.92 2.37
C ARG A 233 7.92 23.39 3.80
N ASP A 234 7.08 24.40 3.99
CA ASP A 234 6.77 25.11 5.24
C ASP A 234 6.92 24.26 6.51
N SER A 235 7.72 24.75 7.44
CA SER A 235 8.23 24.06 8.63
C SER A 235 7.16 23.53 9.62
N THR A 236 5.93 24.01 9.57
CA THR A 236 4.83 23.60 10.46
C THR A 236 4.34 22.16 10.25
N CYS A 237 4.54 21.59 9.07
CA CYS A 237 4.11 20.22 8.77
C CYS A 237 5.15 19.14 9.15
N MET A 238 6.39 19.53 9.42
CA MET A 238 7.49 18.56 9.57
C MET A 238 7.49 17.87 10.95
N VAL A 239 7.09 18.58 11.99
CA VAL A 239 7.04 18.02 13.36
C VAL A 239 5.96 16.95 13.48
N GLU A 240 4.82 17.12 12.81
CA GLU A 240 3.76 16.11 12.76
C GLU A 240 4.14 14.87 11.91
N ARG A 241 5.09 15.01 10.98
CA ARG A 241 5.49 13.93 10.04
C ARG A 241 6.62 13.05 10.56
N LEU A 242 7.42 13.56 11.50
CA LEU A 242 8.58 12.86 12.07
C LEU A 242 8.30 12.28 13.47
N ASN A 243 7.24 12.72 14.14
CA ASN A 243 6.74 12.18 15.42
C ASN A 243 5.63 11.16 15.16
#